data_a1f6abc7da8bd8eaffc57285ca902dd0
#
_entry.id   a1f6abc7da8bd8eaffc57285ca902dd0
#
_cell.length_a   1.000
_cell.length_b   1.000
_cell.length_c   1.000
_cell.angle_alpha   90.00
_cell.angle_beta   90.00
_cell.angle_gamma   90.00
#
_symmetry.space_group_name_H-M   'P 1'
#
loop_
_entity.id
_entity.type
_entity.pdbx_description
1 polymer ?
#
loop_
_entity_poly.entity_id
_entity_poly.type
_entity_poly.pdbx_seq_one_letter_code
_entity_poly.pdbx_strand_id
1 'polypeptide(L)'
;TIPAEVRFLSCEPLLGPVDLTPWMGEREWTQVAPGVRTRQGPLVDWVIVGGESGPGARPMHPDWARSLRDQCQAAGVAFHFKQWGQYVPVGQTEHTWYNSGEMMYAADKATPMRAIRLKSKHDAGRQLDGREWNEFPEVTL
;
A
#
# COMPACT_ATOMS: atom_id res chain seq x y z
N THR A 1 4.65 6.09 25.28
CA THR A 1 3.96 5.36 24.19
C THR A 1 2.48 5.57 24.34
N ILE A 2 1.81 6.03 23.30
CA ILE A 2 0.34 6.14 23.28
C ILE A 2 -0.20 4.71 23.15
N PRO A 3 -1.03 4.22 24.08
CA PRO A 3 -1.67 2.94 23.95
C PRO A 3 -2.65 3.02 22.76
N ALA A 4 -2.40 2.27 21.72
CA ALA A 4 -3.28 2.12 20.57
C ALA A 4 -3.45 0.63 20.29
N GLU A 5 -4.68 0.23 20.04
CA GLU A 5 -5.01 -1.16 19.71
C GLU A 5 -4.59 -1.50 18.28
N VAL A 6 -4.77 -0.55 17.37
CA VAL A 6 -4.34 -0.64 15.97
C VAL A 6 -3.46 0.56 15.64
N ARG A 7 -2.32 0.29 15.05
CA ARG A 7 -1.42 1.29 14.48
C ARG A 7 -1.33 1.06 12.99
N PHE A 8 -1.55 2.09 12.22
CA PHE A 8 -1.51 1.99 10.77
C PHE A 8 -0.59 3.02 10.14
N LEU A 9 -0.12 2.69 8.97
CA LEU A 9 0.58 3.61 8.07
C LEU A 9 -0.26 3.82 6.82
N SER A 10 -0.44 5.09 6.44
CA SER A 10 -1.00 5.48 5.15
C SER A 10 0.15 5.94 4.26
N CYS A 11 0.54 5.08 3.32
CA CYS A 11 1.55 5.36 2.30
C CYS A 11 0.85 5.96 1.07
N GLU A 12 0.40 7.20 1.20
CA GLU A 12 -0.38 7.90 0.17
C GLU A 12 -0.02 9.39 0.17
N PRO A 13 0.56 9.91 -0.93
CA PRO A 13 0.91 9.18 -2.15
C PRO A 13 2.18 8.35 -1.99
N LEU A 14 2.18 7.12 -2.53
CA LEU A 14 3.38 6.30 -2.60
C LEU A 14 4.22 6.74 -3.80
N LEU A 15 5.39 7.31 -3.53
CA LEU A 15 6.25 7.96 -4.53
C LEU A 15 7.64 7.31 -4.68
N GLY A 16 7.85 6.18 -4.05
CA GLY A 16 9.09 5.42 -4.10
C GLY A 16 8.97 4.08 -3.38
N PRO A 17 9.99 3.23 -3.48
CA PRO A 17 10.06 2.01 -2.70
C PRO A 17 10.18 2.33 -1.21
N VAL A 18 9.48 1.56 -0.38
CA VAL A 18 9.50 1.68 1.08
C VAL A 18 9.77 0.31 1.68
N ASP A 19 10.70 0.23 2.60
CA ASP A 19 10.95 -0.97 3.40
C ASP A 19 10.36 -0.75 4.80
N LEU A 20 9.34 -1.52 5.14
CA LEU A 20 8.68 -1.51 6.44
C LEU A 20 9.01 -2.75 7.28
N THR A 21 9.84 -3.66 6.77
CA THR A 21 10.18 -4.92 7.45
C THR A 21 10.70 -4.72 8.88
N PRO A 22 11.49 -3.66 9.20
CA PRO A 22 11.95 -3.44 10.58
C PRO A 22 10.83 -3.13 11.58
N TRP A 23 9.66 -2.72 11.10
CA TRP A 23 8.50 -2.36 11.95
C TRP A 23 7.34 -3.36 11.85
N MET A 24 7.55 -4.46 11.14
CA MET A 24 6.60 -5.55 10.95
C MET A 24 7.11 -6.83 11.62
N GLY A 25 6.22 -7.78 11.95
CA GLY A 25 6.56 -9.09 12.50
C GLY A 25 5.49 -9.63 13.45
N GLU A 26 5.81 -10.66 14.22
CA GLU A 26 4.87 -11.27 15.15
C GLU A 26 4.56 -10.37 16.35
N ARG A 27 3.31 -10.43 16.78
CA ARG A 27 2.81 -9.69 17.94
C ARG A 27 2.92 -10.56 19.17
N GLU A 28 3.63 -10.08 20.17
CA GLU A 28 3.62 -10.67 21.49
C GLU A 28 2.90 -9.74 22.48
N TRP A 29 1.92 -10.30 23.18
CA TRP A 29 1.25 -9.63 24.28
C TRP A 29 1.77 -10.17 25.60
N THR A 30 2.49 -9.36 26.36
CA THR A 30 2.96 -9.72 27.69
C THR A 30 2.04 -9.13 28.73
N GLN A 31 1.50 -9.98 29.60
CA GLN A 31 0.74 -9.54 30.76
C GLN A 31 1.71 -9.02 31.82
N VAL A 32 1.63 -7.72 32.13
CA VAL A 32 2.51 -7.04 33.08
C VAL A 32 1.86 -6.85 34.45
N ALA A 33 0.52 -6.95 34.53
CA ALA A 33 -0.26 -6.94 35.75
C ALA A 33 -1.64 -7.59 35.50
N PRO A 34 -2.42 -7.97 36.50
CA PRO A 34 -3.77 -8.45 36.31
C PRO A 34 -4.61 -7.48 35.47
N GLY A 35 -5.07 -7.94 34.30
CA GLY A 35 -5.84 -7.14 33.36
C GLY A 35 -5.04 -6.11 32.53
N VAL A 36 -3.71 -6.00 32.73
CA VAL A 36 -2.85 -5.07 31.99
C VAL A 36 -1.92 -5.85 31.08
N ARG A 37 -2.07 -5.66 29.77
CA ARG A 37 -1.17 -6.22 28.76
C ARG A 37 -0.33 -5.12 28.14
N THR A 38 0.94 -5.38 27.94
CA THR A 38 1.81 -4.55 27.10
C THR A 38 2.10 -5.30 25.81
N ARG A 39 2.13 -4.56 24.74
CA ARG A 39 2.51 -5.07 23.44
C ARG A 39 4.02 -5.04 23.30
N GLN A 40 4.59 -6.19 23.00
CA GLN A 40 5.94 -6.32 22.50
C GLN A 40 5.86 -6.81 21.05
N GLY A 41 6.69 -6.28 20.18
CA GLY A 41 6.70 -6.62 18.77
C GLY A 41 6.39 -5.44 17.86
N PRO A 42 6.03 -5.72 16.62
CA PRO A 42 6.02 -4.71 15.58
C PRO A 42 5.07 -3.55 15.85
N LEU A 43 5.45 -2.42 15.26
CA LEU A 43 4.77 -1.15 15.47
C LEU A 43 3.62 -0.91 14.49
N VAL A 44 3.49 -1.76 13.45
CA VAL A 44 2.50 -1.57 12.38
C VAL A 44 1.57 -2.76 12.30
N ASP A 45 0.28 -2.50 12.28
CA ASP A 45 -0.80 -3.47 12.22
C ASP A 45 -1.54 -3.45 10.89
N TRP A 46 -1.45 -2.33 10.19
CA TRP A 46 -2.17 -2.11 8.95
C TRP A 46 -1.41 -1.15 8.06
N VAL A 47 -1.31 -1.49 6.78
CA VAL A 47 -0.70 -0.63 5.75
C VAL A 47 -1.72 -0.33 4.67
N ILE A 48 -1.95 0.96 4.45
CA ILE A 48 -2.82 1.47 3.39
C ILE A 48 -1.94 2.09 2.32
N VAL A 49 -2.12 1.66 1.07
CA VAL A 49 -1.33 2.14 -0.07
C VAL A 49 -2.24 2.81 -1.09
N GLY A 50 -1.82 3.96 -1.58
CA GLY A 50 -2.53 4.67 -2.63
C GLY A 50 -1.63 5.61 -3.43
N GLY A 51 -2.05 5.86 -4.68
CA GLY A 51 -1.40 6.81 -5.58
C GLY A 51 -1.91 8.24 -5.40
N GLU A 52 -1.19 9.16 -5.99
CA GLU A 52 -1.51 10.59 -5.97
C GLU A 52 -2.67 10.93 -6.90
N SER A 53 -3.52 11.85 -6.46
CA SER A 53 -4.68 12.33 -7.23
C SER A 53 -4.64 13.84 -7.41
N GLY A 54 -5.31 14.34 -8.44
CA GLY A 54 -5.47 15.77 -8.70
C GLY A 54 -4.49 16.36 -9.71
N PRO A 55 -4.49 17.70 -9.85
CA PRO A 55 -3.59 18.41 -10.76
C PRO A 55 -2.12 18.19 -10.36
N GLY A 56 -1.28 17.81 -11.31
CA GLY A 56 0.12 17.57 -11.06
C GLY A 56 0.44 16.23 -10.35
N ALA A 57 -0.54 15.33 -10.24
CA ALA A 57 -0.33 14.01 -9.69
C ALA A 57 0.81 13.27 -10.39
N ARG A 58 1.61 12.55 -9.61
CA ARG A 58 2.70 11.70 -10.07
C ARG A 58 2.24 10.25 -10.07
N PRO A 59 2.66 9.44 -11.02
CA PRO A 59 2.28 8.03 -11.05
C PRO A 59 3.01 7.22 -9.98
N MET A 60 2.33 6.21 -9.49
CA MET A 60 2.88 5.21 -8.60
C MET A 60 3.37 4.00 -9.42
N HIS A 61 4.61 3.57 -9.20
CA HIS A 61 5.11 2.35 -9.84
C HIS A 61 4.47 1.11 -9.18
N PRO A 62 3.99 0.13 -9.96
CA PRO A 62 3.31 -1.05 -9.40
C PRO A 62 4.21 -1.87 -8.47
N ASP A 63 5.51 -1.94 -8.72
CA ASP A 63 6.42 -2.72 -7.89
C ASP A 63 6.58 -2.13 -6.48
N TRP A 64 6.36 -0.83 -6.29
CA TRP A 64 6.36 -0.26 -4.95
C TRP A 64 5.16 -0.75 -4.12
N ALA A 65 3.99 -0.80 -4.75
CA ALA A 65 2.79 -1.33 -4.11
C ALA A 65 2.89 -2.84 -3.87
N ARG A 66 3.44 -3.59 -4.84
CA ARG A 66 3.70 -5.03 -4.72
C ARG A 66 4.67 -5.32 -3.58
N SER A 67 5.77 -4.57 -3.50
CA SER A 67 6.75 -4.73 -2.43
C SER A 67 6.12 -4.56 -1.05
N LEU A 68 5.31 -3.52 -0.84
CA LEU A 68 4.61 -3.32 0.42
C LEU A 68 3.59 -4.43 0.72
N ARG A 69 2.84 -4.87 -0.29
CA ARG A 69 1.94 -6.03 -0.15
C ARG A 69 2.71 -7.27 0.31
N ASP A 70 3.81 -7.58 -0.34
CA ASP A 70 4.58 -8.80 -0.08
C ASP A 70 5.23 -8.75 1.32
N GLN A 71 5.72 -7.58 1.76
CA GLN A 71 6.20 -7.36 3.12
C GLN A 71 5.07 -7.59 4.14
N CYS A 72 3.89 -7.05 3.89
CA CYS A 72 2.72 -7.24 4.77
C CYS A 72 2.31 -8.70 4.85
N GLN A 73 2.21 -9.38 3.71
CA GLN A 73 1.83 -10.81 3.66
C GLN A 73 2.86 -11.68 4.40
N ALA A 74 4.15 -11.42 4.22
CA ALA A 74 5.21 -12.15 4.91
C ALA A 74 5.18 -11.95 6.43
N ALA A 75 4.74 -10.78 6.89
CA ALA A 75 4.70 -10.42 8.30
C ALA A 75 3.33 -10.63 8.97
N GLY A 76 2.32 -11.11 8.25
CA GLY A 76 0.96 -11.22 8.78
C GLY A 76 0.31 -9.88 9.13
N VAL A 77 0.72 -8.80 8.46
CA VAL A 77 0.18 -7.44 8.62
C VAL A 77 -0.92 -7.21 7.58
N ALA A 78 -2.03 -6.61 7.98
CA ALA A 78 -3.12 -6.32 7.07
C ALA A 78 -2.67 -5.31 5.99
N PHE A 79 -3.02 -5.60 4.73
CA PHE A 79 -2.69 -4.77 3.57
C PHE A 79 -3.96 -4.28 2.87
N HIS A 80 -4.02 -2.97 2.63
CA HIS A 80 -5.14 -2.34 1.93
C HIS A 80 -4.64 -1.52 0.76
N PHE A 81 -5.01 -1.93 -0.45
CA PHE A 81 -4.74 -1.14 -1.65
C PHE A 81 -5.92 -0.23 -1.94
N LYS A 82 -5.76 1.06 -1.65
CA LYS A 82 -6.86 2.04 -1.73
C LYS A 82 -7.20 2.41 -3.17
N GLN A 83 -6.20 2.74 -3.99
CA GLN A 83 -6.38 3.19 -5.38
C GLN A 83 -5.04 3.51 -6.07
N TRP A 84 -5.06 3.56 -7.40
CA TRP A 84 -3.92 3.99 -8.21
C TRP A 84 -3.70 5.50 -8.24
N GLY A 85 -4.69 6.31 -7.90
CA GLY A 85 -4.66 7.77 -8.04
C GLY A 85 -5.09 8.24 -9.42
N GLN A 86 -4.41 9.26 -9.96
CA GLN A 86 -4.73 9.81 -11.27
C GLN A 86 -4.13 9.01 -12.42
N TYR A 87 -3.14 8.17 -12.15
CA TYR A 87 -2.46 7.35 -13.14
C TYR A 87 -2.59 5.87 -12.80
N VAL A 88 -2.91 5.06 -13.81
CA VAL A 88 -2.92 3.60 -13.69
C VAL A 88 -1.82 3.02 -14.58
N PRO A 89 -0.99 2.10 -14.08
CA PRO A 89 -0.02 1.39 -14.89
C PRO A 89 -0.69 0.54 -15.98
N VAL A 90 -0.10 0.50 -17.16
CA VAL A 90 -0.53 -0.42 -18.21
C VAL A 90 -0.40 -1.86 -17.70
N GLY A 91 -1.45 -2.67 -17.88
CA GLY A 91 -1.53 -4.02 -17.34
C GLY A 91 -2.19 -4.14 -15.97
N GLN A 92 -2.50 -3.00 -15.31
CA GLN A 92 -3.31 -2.97 -14.08
C GLN A 92 -4.76 -2.52 -14.34
N THR A 93 -5.15 -2.40 -15.60
CA THR A 93 -6.49 -2.02 -16.02
C THR A 93 -6.92 -2.86 -17.22
N GLU A 94 -8.21 -3.15 -17.30
CA GLU A 94 -8.81 -3.80 -18.47
C GLU A 94 -8.94 -2.87 -19.69
N HIS A 95 -8.67 -1.60 -19.54
CA HIS A 95 -8.73 -0.63 -20.61
C HIS A 95 -7.56 -0.80 -21.58
N THR A 96 -7.73 -1.73 -22.56
CA THR A 96 -6.71 -2.10 -23.55
C THR A 96 -6.53 -1.10 -24.69
N TRP A 97 -7.40 -0.12 -24.83
CA TRP A 97 -7.44 0.82 -25.96
C TRP A 97 -6.58 2.06 -25.78
N TYR A 98 -5.84 2.17 -24.67
CA TYR A 98 -4.92 3.29 -24.45
C TYR A 98 -3.50 2.96 -24.94
N ASN A 99 -3.29 3.11 -26.25
CA ASN A 99 -1.93 3.08 -26.82
C ASN A 99 -1.10 4.35 -26.53
N SER A 100 -1.66 5.32 -25.82
CA SER A 100 -1.10 6.65 -25.60
C SER A 100 -0.58 6.91 -24.18
N GLY A 101 -0.27 5.84 -23.42
CA GLY A 101 0.29 6.02 -22.07
C GLY A 101 1.64 6.71 -22.11
N GLU A 102 1.84 7.68 -21.22
CA GLU A 102 3.15 8.30 -21.02
C GLU A 102 4.14 7.27 -20.44
N MET A 103 5.35 7.26 -20.99
CA MET A 103 6.43 6.46 -20.43
C MET A 103 6.92 7.14 -19.17
N MET A 104 6.85 6.43 -18.08
CA MET A 104 7.34 6.89 -16.80
C MET A 104 8.39 5.92 -16.27
N TYR A 105 9.31 6.47 -15.53
CA TYR A 105 10.38 5.70 -14.91
C TYR A 105 10.14 5.69 -13.41
N ALA A 106 10.34 4.53 -12.79
CA ALA A 106 10.47 4.47 -11.34
C ALA A 106 11.55 5.44 -10.87
N ALA A 107 11.49 5.88 -9.62
CA ALA A 107 12.47 6.82 -9.07
C ALA A 107 13.91 6.33 -9.19
N ASP A 108 14.13 5.00 -9.23
CA ASP A 108 15.41 4.35 -9.47
C ASP A 108 15.84 4.35 -10.94
N LYS A 109 14.97 4.78 -11.86
CA LYS A 109 15.14 4.73 -13.33
C LYS A 109 15.47 3.34 -13.90
N ALA A 110 15.43 2.31 -13.09
CA ALA A 110 15.84 0.96 -13.48
C ALA A 110 14.70 0.20 -14.20
N THR A 111 13.45 0.47 -13.83
CA THR A 111 12.30 -0.22 -14.40
C THR A 111 11.37 0.77 -15.08
N PRO A 112 11.35 0.81 -16.43
CA PRO A 112 10.43 1.68 -17.15
C PRO A 112 8.99 1.18 -17.01
N MET A 113 8.06 2.09 -16.79
CA MET A 113 6.65 1.82 -16.67
C MET A 113 5.87 2.71 -17.64
N ARG A 114 4.85 2.15 -18.28
CA ARG A 114 3.81 2.94 -18.93
C ARG A 114 2.66 3.15 -17.98
N ALA A 115 2.26 4.40 -17.80
CA ALA A 115 1.07 4.75 -17.03
C ALA A 115 0.13 5.62 -17.88
N ILE A 116 -1.14 5.44 -17.66
CA ILE A 116 -2.20 6.17 -18.35
C ILE A 116 -2.83 7.14 -17.35
N ARG A 117 -2.88 8.42 -17.72
CA ARG A 117 -3.61 9.41 -16.94
C ARG A 117 -5.09 9.30 -17.22
N LEU A 118 -5.89 9.13 -16.18
CA LEU A 118 -7.33 9.02 -16.26
C LEU A 118 -8.01 10.32 -15.80
N LYS A 119 -9.29 10.47 -16.14
CA LYS A 119 -10.07 11.66 -15.78
C LYS A 119 -10.30 11.73 -14.27
N SER A 120 -10.48 10.60 -13.64
CA SER A 120 -10.65 10.54 -12.19
C SER A 120 -9.93 9.32 -11.57
N LYS A 121 -9.67 9.39 -10.27
CA LYS A 121 -9.14 8.25 -9.50
C LYS A 121 -10.08 7.04 -9.47
N HIS A 122 -11.38 7.25 -9.69
CA HIS A 122 -12.36 6.17 -9.73
C HIS A 122 -12.18 5.31 -10.99
N ASP A 123 -11.81 5.96 -12.11
CA ASP A 123 -11.57 5.25 -13.38
C ASP A 123 -10.29 4.39 -13.31
N ALA A 124 -9.35 4.76 -12.45
CA ALA A 124 -8.11 4.01 -12.25
C ALA A 124 -8.30 2.68 -11.50
N GLY A 125 -9.40 2.56 -10.77
CA GLY A 125 -9.74 1.34 -10.04
C GLY A 125 -8.91 1.10 -8.78
N ARG A 126 -9.17 -0.07 -8.17
CA ARG A 126 -8.61 -0.50 -6.88
C ARG A 126 -8.00 -1.90 -6.93
N GLN A 127 -7.73 -2.40 -8.13
CA GLN A 127 -7.12 -3.72 -8.27
C GLN A 127 -5.60 -3.58 -8.39
N LEU A 128 -4.89 -4.37 -7.63
CA LEU A 128 -3.47 -4.62 -7.77
C LEU A 128 -3.30 -6.06 -8.22
N ASP A 129 -2.78 -6.26 -9.43
CA ASP A 129 -2.61 -7.57 -10.06
C ASP A 129 -3.95 -8.35 -10.20
N GLY A 130 -5.02 -7.64 -10.63
CA GLY A 130 -6.33 -8.21 -10.88
C GLY A 130 -7.15 -8.53 -9.63
N ARG A 131 -6.68 -8.15 -8.44
CA ARG A 131 -7.35 -8.40 -7.17
C ARG A 131 -7.52 -7.11 -6.36
N GLU A 132 -8.66 -6.97 -5.68
CA GLU A 132 -8.83 -5.99 -4.62
C GLU A 132 -8.23 -6.51 -3.32
N TRP A 133 -7.45 -5.64 -2.67
CA TRP A 133 -6.82 -5.89 -1.38
C TRP A 133 -7.48 -5.01 -0.33
N ASN A 134 -8.38 -5.60 0.44
CA ASN A 134 -9.22 -4.92 1.43
C ASN A 134 -9.06 -5.55 2.81
N GLU A 135 -7.82 -5.83 3.21
CA GLU A 135 -7.56 -6.42 4.51
C GLU A 135 -7.66 -5.39 5.63
N PHE A 136 -8.12 -5.84 6.79
CA PHE A 136 -8.21 -5.07 8.02
C PHE A 136 -7.54 -5.85 9.15
N PRO A 137 -6.93 -5.19 10.13
CA PRO A 137 -6.36 -5.87 11.28
C PRO A 137 -7.46 -6.52 12.11
N GLU A 138 -7.18 -7.72 12.61
CA GLU A 138 -8.05 -8.34 13.62
C GLU A 138 -7.91 -7.59 14.94
N VAL A 139 -9.05 -7.15 15.47
CA VAL A 139 -9.15 -6.55 16.79
C VAL A 139 -9.68 -7.62 17.73
N THR A 140 -8.84 -8.09 18.65
CA THR A 140 -9.28 -9.01 19.69
C THR A 140 -9.84 -8.18 20.85
N LEU A 141 -11.16 -8.17 21.01
CA LEU A 141 -11.86 -7.54 22.14
C LEU A 141 -11.64 -8.31 23.44
#